data_afa42b63e24d4ee01ed70209de536892
#
_entry.id   afa42b63e24d4ee01ed70209de536892
#
_cell.length_a   1.000
_cell.length_b   1.000
_cell.length_c   1.000
_cell.angle_alpha   90.00
_cell.angle_beta   90.00
_cell.angle_gamma   90.00
#
_symmetry.space_group_name_H-M   'P 1'
#
loop_
_entity.id
_entity.type
_entity.pdbx_description
1 polymer ?
#
loop_
_entity_poly.entity_id
_entity_poly.type
_entity_poly.pdbx_seq_one_letter_code
_entity_poly.pdbx_strand_id
1 'polypeptide(L)'
;MNQTLTRKQFDILSILAEEKGTLSQRQLGEKSGHSLGTVNRVMQELTELQYVSEGEITGAGISALEPYRAKRAIFIAAGFGSRLVPITFNTPKPLVRVHGQRIIDGLIDACLDAGINEIYIVRGYLAEQFDQLLYKYPMIRFLENPVYNEA
;
A
#
# COMPACT_ATOMS: atom_id res chain seq x y z
N MET A 1 26.03 5.92 5.74
CA MET A 1 25.11 5.14 6.60
C MET A 1 23.73 5.74 6.48
N ASN A 2 22.76 5.00 6.01
CA ASN A 2 21.39 5.47 6.04
C ASN A 2 20.92 5.46 7.49
N GLN A 3 20.75 6.65 8.04
CA GLN A 3 20.23 6.82 9.38
C GLN A 3 18.76 6.42 9.37
N THR A 4 18.39 5.50 10.24
CA THR A 4 17.02 5.04 10.38
C THR A 4 16.13 6.19 10.87
N LEU A 5 15.04 6.47 10.16
CA LEU A 5 14.08 7.49 10.57
C LEU A 5 13.33 7.04 11.83
N THR A 6 13.07 7.97 12.73
CA THR A 6 12.09 7.74 13.79
C THR A 6 10.69 7.71 13.19
N ARG A 7 9.71 7.13 13.88
CA ARG A 7 8.33 7.10 13.39
C ARG A 7 7.78 8.49 13.08
N LYS A 8 8.03 9.45 13.96
CA LYS A 8 7.57 10.83 13.76
C LYS A 8 8.23 11.51 12.55
N GLN A 9 9.53 11.27 12.35
CA GLN A 9 10.25 11.73 11.16
C GLN A 9 9.67 11.09 9.89
N PHE A 10 9.42 9.79 9.92
CA PHE A 10 8.79 9.08 8.80
C PHE A 10 7.41 9.63 8.48
N ASP A 11 6.54 9.83 9.48
CA ASP A 11 5.19 10.33 9.28
C ASP A 11 5.19 11.70 8.58
N ILE A 12 6.01 12.62 9.05
CA ILE A 12 6.10 13.98 8.45
C ILE A 12 6.72 13.93 7.07
N LEU A 13 7.81 13.20 6.90
CA LEU A 13 8.53 13.14 5.63
C LEU A 13 7.68 12.46 4.54
N SER A 14 6.90 11.44 4.90
CA SER A 14 5.97 10.77 3.99
C SER A 14 4.89 11.72 3.47
N ILE A 15 4.31 12.54 4.35
CA ILE A 15 3.30 13.53 3.96
C ILE A 15 3.90 14.54 2.99
N LEU A 16 5.12 15.03 3.25
CA LEU A 16 5.81 15.94 2.34
C LEU A 16 6.12 15.31 0.97
N ALA A 17 6.34 14.01 0.93
CA ALA A 17 6.60 13.28 -0.31
C ALA A 17 5.32 13.07 -1.15
N GLU A 18 4.18 12.88 -0.50
CA GLU A 18 2.89 12.64 -1.16
C GLU A 18 2.24 13.93 -1.65
N GLU A 19 2.40 15.01 -0.91
CA GLU A 19 1.78 16.29 -1.21
C GLU A 19 2.70 17.13 -2.11
N LYS A 20 2.15 17.62 -3.20
CA LYS A 20 2.87 18.55 -4.06
C LYS A 20 2.66 19.98 -3.55
N GLY A 21 3.73 20.62 -3.13
CA GLY A 21 3.73 22.00 -2.66
C GLY A 21 4.11 22.14 -1.19
N THR A 22 4.22 23.40 -0.76
CA THR A 22 4.60 23.74 0.60
C THR A 22 3.42 23.60 1.56
N LEU A 23 3.54 22.77 2.57
CA LEU A 23 2.56 22.62 3.65
C LEU A 23 2.96 23.48 4.86
N SER A 24 1.98 24.13 5.46
CA SER A 24 2.17 24.78 6.76
C SER A 24 2.35 23.74 7.87
N GLN A 25 3.01 24.11 8.95
CA GLN A 25 3.18 23.23 10.11
C GLN A 25 1.84 22.79 10.71
N ARG A 26 0.82 23.65 10.63
CA ARG A 26 -0.53 23.33 11.05
C ARG A 26 -1.15 22.23 10.19
N GLN A 27 -1.03 22.33 8.88
CA GLN A 27 -1.51 21.29 7.95
C GLN A 27 -0.77 19.97 8.15
N LEU A 28 0.54 20.01 8.40
CA LEU A 28 1.33 18.82 8.73
C LEU A 28 0.84 18.19 10.05
N GLY A 29 0.53 19.00 11.07
CA GLY A 29 -0.04 18.50 12.32
C GLY A 29 -1.39 17.83 12.13
N GLU A 30 -2.29 18.44 11.38
CA GLU A 30 -3.61 17.90 11.07
C GLU A 30 -3.53 16.58 10.30
N LYS A 31 -2.66 16.49 9.30
CA LYS A 31 -2.47 15.28 8.48
C LYS A 31 -1.76 14.14 9.23
N SER A 32 -0.78 14.45 10.05
CA SER A 32 0.03 13.47 10.77
C SER A 32 -0.57 13.04 12.11
N GLY A 33 -1.49 13.82 12.65
CA GLY A 33 -2.02 13.64 14.01
C GLY A 33 -1.04 14.06 15.11
N HIS A 34 0.07 14.72 14.78
CA HIS A 34 1.05 15.21 15.73
C HIS A 34 0.75 16.65 16.19
N SER A 35 1.15 16.97 17.43
CA SER A 35 1.05 18.34 17.92
C SER A 35 1.94 19.31 17.15
N LEU A 36 1.58 20.58 17.12
CA LEU A 36 2.34 21.63 16.44
C LEU A 36 3.80 21.70 16.94
N GLY A 37 4.02 21.54 18.24
CA GLY A 37 5.35 21.49 18.81
C GLY A 37 6.18 20.29 18.34
N THR A 38 5.55 19.12 18.19
CA THR A 38 6.20 17.94 17.61
C THR A 38 6.54 18.17 16.16
N VAL A 39 5.63 18.70 15.36
CA VAL A 39 5.87 19.01 13.94
C VAL A 39 7.04 19.98 13.79
N ASN A 40 7.08 21.04 14.56
CA ASN A 40 8.16 22.03 14.51
C ASN A 40 9.53 21.39 14.81
N ARG A 41 9.61 20.61 15.89
CA ARG A 41 10.84 19.91 16.26
C ARG A 41 11.28 18.94 15.17
N VAL A 42 10.35 18.14 14.64
CA VAL A 42 10.66 17.14 13.60
C VAL A 42 11.09 17.82 12.30
N MET A 43 10.44 18.90 11.89
CA MET A 43 10.84 19.68 10.72
C MET A 43 12.26 20.24 10.87
N GLN A 44 12.62 20.68 12.06
CA GLN A 44 13.98 21.14 12.36
C GLN A 44 14.98 19.98 12.25
N GLU A 45 14.69 18.81 12.84
CA GLU A 45 15.52 17.61 12.74
C GLU A 45 15.71 17.17 11.28
N LEU A 46 14.64 17.16 10.47
CA LEU A 46 14.69 16.80 9.06
C LEU A 46 15.49 17.80 8.22
N THR A 47 15.43 19.09 8.58
CA THR A 47 16.23 20.13 7.95
C THR A 47 17.72 19.96 8.26
N GLU A 48 18.07 19.66 9.50
CA GLU A 48 19.45 19.34 9.91
C GLU A 48 20.01 18.11 9.20
N LEU A 49 19.16 17.09 8.96
CA LEU A 49 19.50 15.89 8.18
C LEU A 49 19.56 16.14 6.68
N GLN A 50 19.23 17.35 6.22
CA GLN A 50 19.12 17.74 4.81
C GLN A 50 18.05 16.96 4.01
N TYR A 51 17.07 16.38 4.70
CA TYR A 51 15.92 15.70 4.08
C TYR A 51 14.81 16.66 3.70
N VAL A 52 14.81 17.83 4.31
CA VAL A 52 13.90 18.94 4.03
C VAL A 52 14.71 20.23 3.82
N SER A 53 14.33 21.04 2.85
CA SER A 53 14.88 22.37 2.58
C SER A 53 13.74 23.33 2.22
N GLU A 54 13.70 24.47 2.90
CA GLU A 54 12.66 25.50 2.67
C GLU A 54 11.22 24.97 2.77
N GLY A 55 11.00 23.98 3.65
CA GLY A 55 9.70 23.35 3.86
C GLY A 55 9.33 22.26 2.86
N GLU A 56 10.19 21.95 1.89
CA GLU A 56 9.96 20.91 0.89
C GLU A 56 10.93 19.73 1.07
N ILE A 57 10.48 18.54 0.67
CA ILE A 57 11.32 17.35 0.69
C ILE A 57 12.43 17.47 -0.35
N THR A 58 13.64 17.08 0.02
CA THR A 58 14.80 17.02 -0.89
C THR A 58 14.94 15.64 -1.54
N GLY A 59 15.82 15.52 -2.54
CA GLY A 59 16.20 14.22 -3.11
C GLY A 59 16.76 13.25 -2.06
N ALA A 60 17.53 13.75 -1.09
CA ALA A 60 18.01 12.96 0.04
C ALA A 60 16.86 12.48 0.95
N GLY A 61 15.84 13.33 1.15
CA GLY A 61 14.63 12.95 1.89
C GLY A 61 13.84 11.85 1.19
N ILE A 62 13.67 11.92 -0.12
CA ILE A 62 13.02 10.86 -0.92
C ILE A 62 13.81 9.55 -0.81
N SER A 63 15.13 9.61 -0.92
CA SER A 63 15.99 8.42 -0.77
C SER A 63 15.93 7.82 0.63
N ALA A 64 15.76 8.64 1.66
CA ALA A 64 15.60 8.18 3.04
C ALA A 64 14.30 7.40 3.28
N LEU A 65 13.26 7.65 2.49
CA LEU A 65 11.99 6.92 2.53
C LEU A 65 12.03 5.57 1.80
N GLU A 66 12.97 5.37 0.89
CA GLU A 66 13.02 4.17 0.04
C GLU A 66 13.03 2.84 0.81
N PRO A 67 13.76 2.67 1.94
CA PRO A 67 13.72 1.45 2.74
C PRO A 67 12.36 1.11 3.33
N TYR A 68 11.48 2.10 3.47
CA TYR A 68 10.14 1.96 4.07
C TYR A 68 9.05 1.77 3.03
N ARG A 69 9.38 1.88 1.75
CA ARG A 69 8.43 1.72 0.67
C ARG A 69 8.00 0.26 0.55
N ALA A 70 6.70 0.02 0.52
CA ALA A 70 6.17 -1.29 0.20
C ALA A 70 6.52 -1.64 -1.26
N LYS A 71 7.15 -2.79 -1.46
CA LYS A 71 7.59 -3.27 -2.78
C LYS A 71 6.73 -4.42 -3.29
N ARG A 72 6.06 -5.11 -2.37
CA ARG A 72 5.27 -6.31 -2.63
C ARG A 72 3.91 -6.22 -1.98
N ALA A 73 2.91 -6.80 -2.63
CA ALA A 73 1.60 -7.05 -2.06
C ALA A 73 1.28 -8.54 -2.14
N ILE A 74 0.69 -9.07 -1.08
CA ILE A 74 0.21 -10.45 -1.02
C ILE A 74 -1.26 -10.42 -0.65
N PHE A 75 -2.10 -10.92 -1.55
CA PHE A 75 -3.53 -11.07 -1.32
C PHE A 75 -3.83 -12.52 -0.91
N ILE A 76 -4.38 -12.69 0.27
CA ILE A 76 -4.85 -14.01 0.75
C ILE A 76 -6.28 -14.19 0.28
N ALA A 77 -6.46 -14.97 -0.78
CA ALA A 77 -7.72 -15.11 -1.51
C ALA A 77 -8.20 -16.57 -1.61
N ALA A 78 -7.66 -17.46 -0.77
CA ALA A 78 -7.92 -18.88 -0.87
C ALA A 78 -9.28 -19.34 -0.32
N GLY A 79 -9.93 -18.53 0.53
CA GLY A 79 -11.14 -18.91 1.26
C GLY A 79 -12.38 -19.07 0.39
N PHE A 80 -13.34 -19.86 0.89
CA PHE A 80 -14.63 -20.14 0.22
C PHE A 80 -15.56 -18.93 0.14
N GLY A 81 -15.45 -17.96 1.07
CA GLY A 81 -16.33 -16.78 1.09
C GLY A 81 -17.77 -17.10 1.46
N SER A 82 -17.99 -17.92 2.48
CA SER A 82 -19.30 -18.43 2.92
C SER A 82 -20.36 -17.35 3.16
N ARG A 83 -19.94 -16.13 3.51
CA ARG A 83 -20.85 -15.00 3.75
C ARG A 83 -21.58 -14.50 2.49
N LEU A 84 -21.09 -14.84 1.30
CA LEU A 84 -21.67 -14.47 0.02
C LEU A 84 -22.37 -15.62 -0.71
N VAL A 85 -22.58 -16.74 -0.06
CA VAL A 85 -23.37 -17.85 -0.59
C VAL A 85 -24.79 -17.32 -0.94
N PRO A 86 -25.38 -17.69 -2.11
CA PRO A 86 -24.93 -18.69 -3.07
C PRO A 86 -23.96 -18.19 -4.17
N ILE A 87 -23.63 -16.91 -4.21
CA ILE A 87 -22.76 -16.33 -5.26
C ILE A 87 -21.42 -17.04 -5.32
N THR A 88 -20.82 -17.33 -4.17
CA THR A 88 -19.52 -17.97 -4.06
C THR A 88 -19.51 -19.48 -4.35
N PHE A 89 -20.64 -20.11 -4.64
CA PHE A 89 -20.65 -21.50 -5.09
C PHE A 89 -19.94 -21.69 -6.44
N ASN A 90 -19.99 -20.67 -7.30
CA ASN A 90 -19.43 -20.75 -8.65
C ASN A 90 -18.29 -19.76 -8.90
N THR A 91 -18.07 -18.81 -8.00
CA THR A 91 -17.11 -17.73 -8.19
C THR A 91 -16.41 -17.40 -6.86
N PRO A 92 -15.09 -17.43 -6.79
CA PRO A 92 -14.37 -16.94 -5.60
C PRO A 92 -14.75 -15.48 -5.30
N LYS A 93 -14.90 -15.16 -4.01
CA LYS A 93 -15.30 -13.81 -3.58
C LYS A 93 -14.50 -12.68 -4.26
N PRO A 94 -13.15 -12.74 -4.35
CA PRO A 94 -12.38 -11.67 -4.97
C PRO A 94 -12.70 -11.43 -6.45
N LEU A 95 -13.22 -12.44 -7.14
CA LEU A 95 -13.57 -12.41 -8.57
C LEU A 95 -15.02 -12.04 -8.82
N VAL A 96 -15.84 -11.91 -7.79
CA VAL A 96 -17.23 -11.44 -7.93
C VAL A 96 -17.21 -10.04 -8.52
N ARG A 97 -18.09 -9.82 -9.52
CA ARG A 97 -18.19 -8.52 -10.19
C ARG A 97 -19.25 -7.64 -9.53
N VAL A 98 -18.86 -6.41 -9.27
CA VAL A 98 -19.76 -5.35 -8.81
C VAL A 98 -19.61 -4.20 -9.80
N HIS A 99 -20.72 -3.78 -10.40
CA HIS A 99 -20.73 -2.79 -11.47
C HIS A 99 -19.72 -3.09 -12.62
N GLY A 100 -19.63 -4.36 -12.99
CA GLY A 100 -18.76 -4.81 -14.08
C GLY A 100 -17.29 -5.02 -13.75
N GLN A 101 -16.84 -4.62 -12.56
CA GLN A 101 -15.46 -4.83 -12.10
C GLN A 101 -15.39 -5.91 -11.02
N ARG A 102 -14.34 -6.72 -11.05
CA ARG A 102 -14.08 -7.68 -9.96
C ARG A 102 -13.65 -6.92 -8.70
N ILE A 103 -14.05 -7.44 -7.55
CA ILE A 103 -13.67 -6.82 -6.25
C ILE A 103 -12.16 -6.64 -6.15
N ILE A 104 -11.38 -7.64 -6.58
CA ILE A 104 -9.91 -7.60 -6.50
C ILE A 104 -9.28 -6.58 -7.47
N ASP A 105 -9.92 -6.23 -8.57
CA ASP A 105 -9.37 -5.29 -9.55
C ASP A 105 -9.02 -3.93 -8.91
N GLY A 106 -9.93 -3.38 -8.11
CA GLY A 106 -9.69 -2.12 -7.42
C GLY A 106 -8.52 -2.16 -6.44
N LEU A 107 -8.32 -3.29 -5.78
CA LEU A 107 -7.21 -3.49 -4.84
C LEU A 107 -5.88 -3.61 -5.59
N ILE A 108 -5.84 -4.33 -6.69
CA ILE A 108 -4.63 -4.47 -7.53
C ILE A 108 -4.27 -3.11 -8.14
N ASP A 109 -5.25 -2.40 -8.70
CA ASP A 109 -5.04 -1.08 -9.29
C ASP A 109 -4.48 -0.10 -8.26
N ALA A 110 -4.99 -0.11 -7.03
CA ALA A 110 -4.48 0.73 -5.94
C ALA A 110 -3.02 0.39 -5.60
N CYS A 111 -2.63 -0.88 -5.61
CA CYS A 111 -1.25 -1.30 -5.42
C CYS A 111 -0.34 -0.78 -6.54
N LEU A 112 -0.77 -0.91 -7.79
CA LEU A 112 -0.02 -0.43 -8.96
C LEU A 112 0.14 1.08 -8.93
N ASP A 113 -0.91 1.82 -8.59
CA ASP A 113 -0.88 3.29 -8.46
C ASP A 113 0.08 3.73 -7.34
N ALA A 114 0.20 2.94 -6.28
CA ALA A 114 1.18 3.17 -5.21
C ALA A 114 2.62 2.76 -5.57
N GLY A 115 2.85 2.24 -6.79
CA GLY A 115 4.16 1.80 -7.26
C GLY A 115 4.54 0.38 -6.81
N ILE A 116 3.59 -0.39 -6.28
CA ILE A 116 3.79 -1.80 -5.92
C ILE A 116 3.47 -2.63 -7.15
N ASN A 117 4.49 -3.20 -7.78
CA ASN A 117 4.35 -3.97 -9.02
C ASN A 117 4.67 -5.47 -8.87
N GLU A 118 5.08 -5.90 -7.69
CA GLU A 118 5.28 -7.30 -7.36
C GLU A 118 4.09 -7.79 -6.53
N ILE A 119 3.17 -8.51 -7.18
CA ILE A 119 1.87 -8.88 -6.60
C ILE A 119 1.73 -10.40 -6.61
N TYR A 120 1.43 -10.95 -5.44
CA TYR A 120 1.15 -12.37 -5.21
C TYR A 120 -0.29 -12.54 -4.77
N ILE A 121 -0.94 -13.59 -5.26
CA ILE A 121 -2.27 -14.00 -4.81
C ILE A 121 -2.18 -15.44 -4.31
N VAL A 122 -2.52 -15.65 -3.05
CA VAL A 122 -2.69 -16.99 -2.47
C VAL A 122 -4.09 -17.45 -2.81
N ARG A 123 -4.20 -18.50 -3.62
CA ARG A 123 -5.47 -19.05 -4.10
C ARG A 123 -5.67 -20.48 -3.63
N GLY A 124 -6.90 -20.92 -3.57
CA GLY A 124 -7.26 -22.28 -3.16
C GLY A 124 -8.63 -22.66 -3.71
N TYR A 125 -9.70 -22.15 -3.12
CA TYR A 125 -11.05 -22.39 -3.61
C TYR A 125 -11.22 -21.86 -5.05
N LEU A 126 -11.60 -22.77 -5.97
CA LEU A 126 -11.74 -22.48 -7.41
C LEU A 126 -10.52 -21.75 -7.99
N ALA A 127 -9.34 -22.21 -7.62
CA ALA A 127 -8.04 -21.56 -7.92
C ALA A 127 -7.86 -21.23 -9.41
N GLU A 128 -8.29 -22.09 -10.30
CA GLU A 128 -8.16 -21.93 -11.74
C GLU A 128 -8.90 -20.71 -12.29
N GLN A 129 -9.95 -20.25 -11.62
CA GLN A 129 -10.67 -19.06 -12.06
C GLN A 129 -9.85 -17.77 -11.91
N PHE A 130 -8.83 -17.76 -11.04
CA PHE A 130 -7.92 -16.63 -10.91
C PHE A 130 -7.02 -16.42 -12.12
N ASP A 131 -6.86 -17.42 -12.98
CA ASP A 131 -6.02 -17.29 -14.19
C ASP A 131 -6.52 -16.18 -15.12
N GLN A 132 -7.81 -15.85 -15.09
CA GLN A 132 -8.36 -14.73 -15.85
C GLN A 132 -7.73 -13.37 -15.52
N LEU A 133 -7.17 -13.21 -14.30
CA LEU A 133 -6.50 -11.97 -13.89
C LEU A 133 -5.25 -11.70 -14.71
N LEU A 134 -4.59 -12.72 -15.23
CA LEU A 134 -3.36 -12.58 -16.01
C LEU A 134 -3.54 -11.83 -17.32
N TYR A 135 -4.76 -11.78 -17.87
CA TYR A 135 -5.05 -10.99 -19.06
C TYR A 135 -4.91 -9.49 -18.82
N LYS A 136 -5.36 -9.01 -17.65
CA LYS A 136 -5.25 -7.59 -17.26
C LYS A 136 -3.97 -7.30 -16.48
N TYR A 137 -3.50 -8.26 -15.67
CA TYR A 137 -2.38 -8.11 -14.75
C TYR A 137 -1.36 -9.25 -14.96
N PRO A 138 -0.59 -9.23 -16.05
CA PRO A 138 0.32 -10.33 -16.36
C PRO A 138 1.48 -10.50 -15.39
N MET A 139 1.74 -9.49 -14.53
CA MET A 139 2.78 -9.54 -13.50
C MET A 139 2.38 -10.36 -12.26
N ILE A 140 1.12 -10.72 -12.09
CA ILE A 140 0.65 -11.46 -10.90
C ILE A 140 1.27 -12.85 -10.86
N ARG A 141 1.68 -13.27 -9.67
CA ARG A 141 2.12 -14.63 -9.36
C ARG A 141 1.17 -15.27 -8.36
N PHE A 142 0.84 -16.54 -8.61
CA PHE A 142 -0.03 -17.30 -7.74
C PHE A 142 0.75 -18.18 -6.78
N LEU A 143 0.25 -18.26 -5.53
CA LEU A 143 0.68 -19.21 -4.53
C LEU A 143 -0.51 -20.12 -4.20
N GLU A 144 -0.29 -21.41 -4.18
CA GLU A 144 -1.36 -22.38 -3.96
C GLU A 144 -1.53 -22.69 -2.47
N ASN A 145 -2.77 -22.66 -1.99
CA ASN A 145 -3.14 -23.16 -0.68
C ASN A 145 -4.10 -24.34 -0.85
N PRO A 146 -3.62 -25.59 -0.86
CA PRO A 146 -4.47 -26.76 -1.09
C PRO A 146 -5.38 -27.09 0.11
N VAL A 147 -5.10 -26.55 1.29
CA VAL A 147 -5.84 -26.81 2.54
C VAL A 147 -6.69 -25.62 2.99
N TYR A 148 -7.22 -24.89 2.05
CA TYR A 148 -8.00 -23.66 2.32
C TYR A 148 -9.28 -23.87 3.15
N ASN A 149 -9.72 -25.12 3.33
CA ASN A 149 -10.88 -25.50 4.17
C ASN A 149 -10.51 -25.68 5.64
N GLU A 150 -9.23 -25.80 5.95
CA GLU A 150 -8.74 -25.97 7.31
C GLU A 150 -8.40 -24.59 7.88
N ALA A 151 -9.14 -24.21 8.91
CA ALA A 151 -8.92 -22.93 9.60
C ALA A 151 -7.75 -23.03 10.59
#